data_9e34410f78899ccea871280f717e41ce
#
_entry.id   9e34410f78899ccea871280f717e41ce
#
_cell.length_a   1.000
_cell.length_b   1.000
_cell.length_c   1.000
_cell.angle_alpha   90.00
_cell.angle_beta   90.00
_cell.angle_gamma   90.00
#
_symmetry.space_group_name_H-M   'P 1'
#
loop_
_entity.id
_entity.type
_entity.pdbx_description
1 polymer ?
#
loop_
_entity_poly.entity_id
_entity_poly.type
_entity_poly.pdbx_seq_one_letter_code
_entity_poly.pdbx_strand_id
1 'polypeptide(L)'
;TLGCGGALLKHVFQGDEVHWLIVTGMLEEYGWSANDINTRTNEIEKVADIYQFSKVHKLSFPAANLDQANMSDLVRKVSEIINSVKPSMIYMPFRFDVHSDHQITAKAVQSSIKRFRCPFIHKVLMYETLSETDQNFIDGRTFLPNVFINIEKYIDQKINVMNIYKSEIGIHPFPRSEKAIKALSVLR
;
A
#
# COMPACT_ATOMS: atom_id res chain seq x y z
N THR A 1 0.25 -1.40 4.43
CA THR A 1 0.58 -2.09 5.69
C THR A 1 1.57 -3.22 5.47
N LEU A 2 1.22 -4.23 4.66
CA LEU A 2 2.06 -5.42 4.44
C LEU A 2 3.40 -5.05 3.76
N GLY A 3 3.40 -4.24 2.72
CA GLY A 3 4.61 -3.81 2.02
C GLY A 3 5.48 -2.87 2.88
N CYS A 4 5.29 -1.58 2.76
CA CYS A 4 6.14 -0.56 3.41
C CYS A 4 5.77 -0.22 4.87
N GLY A 5 4.88 -0.97 5.55
CA GLY A 5 4.35 -0.60 6.87
C GLY A 5 5.40 -0.33 7.95
N GLY A 6 6.49 -1.12 8.00
CA GLY A 6 7.58 -0.85 8.94
C GLY A 6 8.31 0.47 8.67
N ALA A 7 8.48 0.84 7.39
CA ALA A 7 9.05 2.12 7.02
C ALA A 7 8.12 3.29 7.41
N LEU A 8 6.80 3.13 7.25
CA LEU A 8 5.83 4.14 7.66
C LEU A 8 5.82 4.36 9.18
N LEU A 9 5.92 3.29 9.99
CA LEU A 9 6.09 3.42 11.45
C LEU A 9 7.33 4.20 11.80
N LYS A 10 8.44 3.95 11.11
CA LYS A 10 9.69 4.70 11.31
C LYS A 10 9.51 6.19 10.97
N HIS A 11 8.84 6.53 9.87
CA HIS A 11 8.56 7.91 9.49
C HIS A 11 7.75 8.63 10.57
N VAL A 12 6.66 8.03 11.01
CA VAL A 12 5.83 8.62 12.09
C VAL A 12 6.66 8.82 13.37
N PHE A 13 7.48 7.84 13.75
CA PHE A 13 8.36 7.96 14.93
C PHE A 13 9.40 9.10 14.78
N GLN A 14 9.81 9.41 13.55
CA GLN A 14 10.72 10.51 13.24
C GLN A 14 10.02 11.87 13.19
N GLY A 15 8.70 11.91 13.35
CA GLY A 15 7.88 13.13 13.30
C GLY A 15 7.47 13.54 11.88
N ASP A 16 7.65 12.66 10.90
CA ASP A 16 7.18 12.92 9.55
C ASP A 16 5.64 12.88 9.47
N GLU A 17 5.07 13.79 8.70
CA GLU A 17 3.63 13.79 8.39
C GLU A 17 3.34 12.72 7.33
N VAL A 18 2.61 11.67 7.73
CA VAL A 18 2.33 10.52 6.86
C VAL A 18 0.86 10.48 6.48
N HIS A 19 0.58 10.48 5.18
CA HIS A 19 -0.75 10.34 4.60
C HIS A 19 -0.93 8.94 4.00
N TRP A 20 -2.12 8.38 4.14
CA TRP A 20 -2.46 7.11 3.55
C TRP A 20 -3.51 7.28 2.46
N LEU A 21 -3.17 6.90 1.21
CA LEU A 21 -4.12 6.84 0.11
C LEU A 21 -4.59 5.41 -0.12
N ILE A 22 -5.88 5.16 0.06
CA ILE A 22 -6.57 3.92 -0.24
C ILE A 22 -7.30 4.12 -1.57
N VAL A 23 -6.86 3.43 -2.61
CA VAL A 23 -7.37 3.58 -3.98
C VAL A 23 -8.67 2.81 -4.17
N THR A 24 -8.72 1.56 -3.68
CA THR A 24 -9.87 0.67 -3.88
C THR A 24 -10.61 0.43 -2.58
N GLY A 25 -11.90 0.12 -2.69
CA GLY A 25 -12.77 -0.22 -1.56
C GLY A 25 -13.70 -1.37 -1.90
N MET A 26 -14.23 -2.01 -0.87
CA MET A 26 -15.30 -3.00 -0.98
C MET A 26 -16.62 -2.26 -1.23
N LEU A 27 -17.36 -2.64 -2.28
CA LEU A 27 -18.62 -2.02 -2.66
C LEU A 27 -19.70 -3.10 -2.81
N GLU A 28 -20.92 -2.83 -2.34
CA GLU A 28 -22.04 -3.80 -2.41
C GLU A 28 -22.39 -4.20 -3.85
N GLU A 29 -22.30 -3.26 -4.78
CA GLU A 29 -22.54 -3.49 -6.22
C GLU A 29 -21.54 -4.46 -6.86
N TYR A 30 -20.41 -4.73 -6.20
CA TYR A 30 -19.39 -5.72 -6.60
C TYR A 30 -19.44 -6.99 -5.74
N GLY A 31 -20.54 -7.24 -5.02
CA GLY A 31 -20.80 -8.49 -4.31
C GLY A 31 -20.27 -8.56 -2.87
N TRP A 32 -19.76 -7.46 -2.31
CA TRP A 32 -19.35 -7.43 -0.91
C TRP A 32 -20.55 -7.23 0.02
N SER A 33 -20.64 -8.00 1.10
CA SER A 33 -21.69 -7.80 2.08
C SER A 33 -21.50 -6.52 2.89
N ALA A 34 -22.58 -5.93 3.39
CA ALA A 34 -22.49 -4.78 4.30
C ALA A 34 -21.65 -5.09 5.55
N ASN A 35 -21.66 -6.34 6.02
CA ASN A 35 -20.84 -6.77 7.15
C ASN A 35 -19.34 -6.77 6.81
N ASP A 36 -18.95 -7.23 5.62
CA ASP A 36 -17.54 -7.20 5.17
C ASP A 36 -17.04 -5.77 5.02
N ILE A 37 -17.86 -4.90 4.44
CA ILE A 37 -17.58 -3.46 4.27
C ILE A 37 -17.38 -2.79 5.64
N ASN A 38 -18.28 -3.04 6.59
CA ASN A 38 -18.15 -2.51 7.95
C ASN A 38 -16.92 -3.05 8.67
N THR A 39 -16.65 -4.35 8.56
CA THR A 39 -15.48 -4.99 9.15
C THR A 39 -14.21 -4.34 8.60
N ARG A 40 -14.08 -4.23 7.28
CA ARG A 40 -12.92 -3.59 6.64
C ARG A 40 -12.78 -2.12 7.01
N THR A 41 -13.88 -1.39 7.13
CA THR A 41 -13.87 0.01 7.55
C THR A 41 -13.29 0.15 8.97
N ASN A 42 -13.77 -0.65 9.91
CA ASN A 42 -13.27 -0.65 11.28
C ASN A 42 -11.79 -1.09 11.37
N GLU A 43 -11.35 -2.04 10.53
CA GLU A 43 -9.95 -2.45 10.45
C GLU A 43 -9.07 -1.29 9.95
N ILE A 44 -9.50 -0.57 8.91
CA ILE A 44 -8.80 0.59 8.36
C ILE A 44 -8.67 1.70 9.40
N GLU A 45 -9.73 2.01 10.16
CA GLU A 45 -9.71 3.02 11.21
C GLU A 45 -8.73 2.66 12.33
N LYS A 46 -8.79 1.43 12.84
CA LYS A 46 -7.83 0.93 13.84
C LYS A 46 -6.39 1.01 13.37
N VAL A 47 -6.15 0.65 12.12
CA VAL A 47 -4.81 0.71 11.51
C VAL A 47 -4.37 2.17 11.39
N ALA A 48 -5.24 3.07 10.95
CA ALA A 48 -4.93 4.49 10.84
C ALA A 48 -4.56 5.11 12.18
N ASP A 49 -5.29 4.75 13.24
CA ASP A 49 -5.02 5.21 14.62
C ASP A 49 -3.67 4.72 15.13
N ILE A 50 -3.32 3.43 14.92
CA ILE A 50 -2.04 2.87 15.36
C ILE A 50 -0.86 3.51 14.62
N TYR A 51 -1.00 3.77 13.31
CA TYR A 51 0.02 4.47 12.54
C TYR A 51 0.04 5.96 12.80
N GLN A 52 -0.99 6.54 13.41
CA GLN A 52 -1.14 7.99 13.60
C GLN A 52 -1.01 8.75 12.27
N PHE A 53 -1.66 8.23 11.21
CA PHE A 53 -1.65 8.92 9.92
C PHE A 53 -2.32 10.28 10.04
N SER A 54 -1.66 11.31 9.51
CA SER A 54 -2.19 12.68 9.48
C SER A 54 -3.52 12.76 8.75
N LYS A 55 -3.69 11.94 7.70
CA LYS A 55 -4.95 11.78 6.99
C LYS A 55 -5.02 10.48 6.19
N VAL A 56 -6.20 9.87 6.18
CA VAL A 56 -6.56 8.76 5.28
C VAL A 56 -7.42 9.32 4.16
N HIS A 57 -6.97 9.13 2.92
CA HIS A 57 -7.69 9.48 1.70
C HIS A 57 -8.28 8.22 1.09
N LYS A 58 -9.59 8.20 0.79
CA LYS A 58 -10.28 7.05 0.19
C LYS A 58 -10.85 7.45 -1.17
N LEU A 59 -10.50 6.73 -2.25
CA LEU A 59 -11.01 6.99 -3.60
C LEU A 59 -12.20 6.11 -3.96
N SER A 60 -12.39 5.02 -3.26
CA SER A 60 -13.54 4.09 -3.41
C SER A 60 -13.73 3.54 -4.84
N PHE A 61 -12.64 3.29 -5.58
CA PHE A 61 -12.72 2.47 -6.78
C PHE A 61 -12.96 0.99 -6.38
N PRO A 62 -13.61 0.18 -7.25
CA PRO A 62 -13.93 -1.20 -6.88
C PRO A 62 -12.65 -2.04 -6.69
N ALA A 63 -12.55 -2.73 -5.55
CA ALA A 63 -11.46 -3.65 -5.26
C ALA A 63 -11.51 -4.87 -6.20
N ALA A 64 -10.34 -5.35 -6.63
CA ALA A 64 -10.15 -6.44 -7.60
C ALA A 64 -10.77 -6.18 -9.01
N ASN A 65 -11.19 -4.95 -9.28
CA ASN A 65 -11.78 -4.52 -10.55
C ASN A 65 -11.26 -3.14 -10.99
N LEU A 66 -10.10 -2.73 -10.51
CA LEU A 66 -9.54 -1.41 -10.84
C LEU A 66 -9.15 -1.31 -12.33
N ASP A 67 -8.90 -2.42 -13.00
CA ASP A 67 -8.64 -2.51 -14.44
C ASP A 67 -9.85 -2.09 -15.29
N GLN A 68 -11.06 -2.18 -14.76
CA GLN A 68 -12.29 -1.72 -15.40
C GLN A 68 -12.56 -0.22 -15.16
N ALA A 69 -11.82 0.41 -14.26
CA ALA A 69 -11.99 1.81 -13.95
C ALA A 69 -11.45 2.72 -15.07
N ASN A 70 -12.07 3.88 -15.25
CA ASN A 70 -11.56 4.88 -16.18
C ASN A 70 -10.21 5.42 -15.68
N MET A 71 -9.13 5.12 -16.42
CA MET A 71 -7.77 5.52 -16.07
C MET A 71 -7.62 7.05 -15.94
N SER A 72 -8.31 7.83 -16.76
CA SER A 72 -8.24 9.30 -16.69
C SER A 72 -8.83 9.82 -15.38
N ASP A 73 -9.93 9.25 -14.92
CA ASP A 73 -10.55 9.62 -13.65
C ASP A 73 -9.67 9.21 -12.46
N LEU A 74 -9.10 8.00 -12.49
CA LEU A 74 -8.16 7.54 -11.48
C LEU A 74 -6.95 8.46 -11.38
N VAL A 75 -6.30 8.79 -12.51
CA VAL A 75 -5.15 9.71 -12.56
C VAL A 75 -5.54 11.09 -12.05
N ARG A 76 -6.72 11.61 -12.41
CA ARG A 76 -7.22 12.89 -11.93
C ARG A 76 -7.35 12.90 -10.41
N LYS A 77 -8.05 11.92 -9.83
CA LYS A 77 -8.26 11.82 -8.37
C LYS A 77 -6.96 11.64 -7.59
N VAL A 78 -6.04 10.80 -8.08
CA VAL A 78 -4.71 10.64 -7.50
C VAL A 78 -3.92 11.96 -7.56
N SER A 79 -3.96 12.67 -8.70
CA SER A 79 -3.28 13.95 -8.86
C SER A 79 -3.83 15.04 -7.93
N GLU A 80 -5.15 15.09 -7.73
CA GLU A 80 -5.80 16.03 -6.80
C GLU A 80 -5.27 15.84 -5.37
N ILE A 81 -5.16 14.59 -4.89
CA ILE A 81 -4.62 14.30 -3.56
C ILE A 81 -3.14 14.66 -3.49
N ILE A 82 -2.33 14.26 -4.46
CA ILE A 82 -0.89 14.57 -4.49
C ILE A 82 -0.66 16.08 -4.47
N ASN A 83 -1.44 16.85 -5.22
CA ASN A 83 -1.33 18.30 -5.25
C ASN A 83 -1.82 18.98 -3.97
N SER A 84 -2.78 18.40 -3.27
CA SER A 84 -3.26 18.92 -1.98
C SER A 84 -2.28 18.66 -0.84
N VAL A 85 -1.68 17.44 -0.81
CA VAL A 85 -0.72 17.03 0.23
C VAL A 85 0.68 17.57 -0.04
N LYS A 86 1.10 17.62 -1.31
CA LYS A 86 2.47 17.98 -1.76
C LYS A 86 3.56 17.18 -1.07
N PRO A 87 3.49 15.83 -1.11
CA PRO A 87 4.43 14.98 -0.41
C PRO A 87 5.84 15.11 -1.00
N SER A 88 6.87 15.12 -0.15
CA SER A 88 8.27 15.04 -0.58
C SER A 88 8.69 13.63 -0.98
N MET A 89 7.99 12.62 -0.45
CA MET A 89 8.25 11.20 -0.71
C MET A 89 6.95 10.44 -0.94
N ILE A 90 6.97 9.48 -1.87
CA ILE A 90 5.85 8.59 -2.17
C ILE A 90 6.32 7.14 -2.08
N TYR A 91 5.56 6.33 -1.36
CA TYR A 91 5.61 4.87 -1.43
C TYR A 91 4.46 4.37 -2.29
N MET A 92 4.74 3.49 -3.26
CA MET A 92 3.71 2.90 -4.12
C MET A 92 3.99 1.41 -4.36
N PRO A 93 2.98 0.62 -4.76
CA PRO A 93 3.18 -0.79 -5.09
C PRO A 93 4.17 -0.96 -6.24
N PHE A 94 4.81 -2.13 -6.31
CA PHE A 94 5.66 -2.49 -7.43
C PHE A 94 4.83 -2.58 -8.72
N ARG A 95 5.30 -1.92 -9.78
CA ARG A 95 4.55 -1.80 -11.05
C ARG A 95 4.35 -3.12 -11.81
N PHE A 96 5.11 -4.15 -11.47
CA PHE A 96 5.02 -5.49 -12.05
C PHE A 96 4.57 -6.53 -11.03
N ASP A 97 3.88 -6.09 -10.00
CA ASP A 97 3.20 -6.96 -9.05
C ASP A 97 2.20 -7.86 -9.79
N VAL A 98 1.91 -9.06 -9.26
CA VAL A 98 0.93 -9.95 -9.88
C VAL A 98 -0.50 -9.43 -9.73
N HIS A 99 -0.78 -8.65 -8.68
CA HIS A 99 -2.09 -8.10 -8.42
C HIS A 99 -2.42 -6.95 -9.39
N SER A 100 -3.49 -7.09 -10.16
CA SER A 100 -3.89 -6.08 -11.16
C SER A 100 -4.11 -4.69 -10.56
N ASP A 101 -4.77 -4.58 -9.40
CA ASP A 101 -4.97 -3.27 -8.73
C ASP A 101 -3.65 -2.60 -8.36
N HIS A 102 -2.60 -3.38 -7.97
CA HIS A 102 -1.27 -2.84 -7.70
C HIS A 102 -0.63 -2.26 -8.96
N GLN A 103 -0.71 -2.98 -10.08
CA GLN A 103 -0.20 -2.52 -11.37
C GLN A 103 -0.89 -1.24 -11.82
N ILE A 104 -2.21 -1.20 -11.77
CA ILE A 104 -3.02 -0.06 -12.19
C ILE A 104 -2.77 1.15 -11.28
N THR A 105 -2.71 0.93 -9.97
CA THR A 105 -2.36 1.98 -9.00
C THR A 105 -0.97 2.55 -9.28
N ALA A 106 0.04 1.69 -9.49
CA ALA A 106 1.39 2.15 -9.82
C ALA A 106 1.40 2.98 -11.11
N LYS A 107 0.67 2.55 -12.16
CA LYS A 107 0.54 3.27 -13.42
C LYS A 107 -0.14 4.64 -13.24
N ALA A 108 -1.19 4.72 -12.43
CA ALA A 108 -1.88 5.97 -12.12
C ALA A 108 -0.98 6.93 -11.36
N VAL A 109 -0.27 6.46 -10.32
CA VAL A 109 0.69 7.28 -9.57
C VAL A 109 1.79 7.80 -10.49
N GLN A 110 2.43 6.93 -11.29
CA GLN A 110 3.47 7.35 -12.25
C GLN A 110 2.97 8.43 -13.22
N SER A 111 1.73 8.32 -13.69
CA SER A 111 1.12 9.31 -14.60
C SER A 111 0.87 10.66 -13.89
N SER A 112 0.66 10.63 -12.58
CA SER A 112 0.32 11.82 -11.75
C SER A 112 1.55 12.61 -11.28
N ILE A 113 2.76 12.00 -11.23
CA ILE A 113 3.95 12.57 -10.57
C ILE A 113 5.02 13.09 -11.53
N LYS A 114 4.62 13.62 -12.67
CA LYS A 114 5.59 14.20 -13.62
C LYS A 114 6.36 15.34 -12.94
N ARG A 115 7.70 15.26 -12.96
CA ARG A 115 8.59 16.17 -12.22
C ARG A 115 8.30 17.66 -12.44
N PHE A 116 7.96 18.05 -13.67
CA PHE A 116 7.65 19.45 -13.98
C PHE A 116 6.32 19.94 -13.37
N ARG A 117 5.41 19.01 -13.01
CA ARG A 117 4.14 19.32 -12.32
C ARG A 117 4.23 19.18 -10.82
N CYS A 118 5.09 18.28 -10.34
CA CYS A 118 5.24 17.94 -8.93
C CYS A 118 6.70 18.13 -8.48
N PRO A 119 7.26 19.36 -8.56
CA PRO A 119 8.66 19.61 -8.20
C PRO A 119 8.98 19.36 -6.72
N PHE A 120 7.94 19.29 -5.87
CA PHE A 120 8.03 18.99 -4.44
C PHE A 120 8.33 17.52 -4.14
N ILE A 121 8.13 16.60 -5.12
CA ILE A 121 8.44 15.19 -4.93
C ILE A 121 9.93 14.95 -5.19
N HIS A 122 10.66 14.57 -4.15
CA HIS A 122 12.10 14.29 -4.24
C HIS A 122 12.41 12.80 -4.33
N LYS A 123 11.52 11.93 -3.82
CA LYS A 123 11.73 10.49 -3.79
C LYS A 123 10.43 9.71 -4.07
N VAL A 124 10.55 8.68 -4.91
CA VAL A 124 9.47 7.71 -5.16
C VAL A 124 10.04 6.33 -4.97
N LEU A 125 9.46 5.56 -4.07
CA LEU A 125 9.89 4.20 -3.73
C LEU A 125 8.77 3.21 -4.05
N MET A 126 9.13 2.13 -4.74
CA MET A 126 8.24 0.99 -4.93
C MET A 126 8.52 -0.02 -3.85
N TYR A 127 7.47 -0.56 -3.24
CA TYR A 127 7.60 -1.59 -2.21
C TYR A 127 7.18 -2.96 -2.74
N GLU A 128 7.80 -3.97 -2.17
CA GLU A 128 7.46 -5.37 -2.33
C GLU A 128 6.25 -5.72 -1.45
N THR A 129 5.32 -6.50 -2.00
CA THR A 129 4.17 -7.03 -1.26
C THR A 129 4.27 -8.55 -1.25
N LEU A 130 4.49 -9.12 -0.07
CA LEU A 130 4.57 -10.57 0.14
C LEU A 130 3.29 -11.25 -0.36
N SER A 131 3.42 -12.39 -1.01
CA SER A 131 2.36 -13.16 -1.68
C SER A 131 1.84 -12.57 -2.99
N GLU A 132 2.36 -11.44 -3.42
CA GLU A 132 1.95 -10.77 -4.66
C GLU A 132 3.18 -10.48 -5.54
N THR A 133 4.12 -9.68 -5.05
CA THR A 133 5.31 -9.29 -5.82
C THR A 133 6.22 -10.49 -6.11
N ASP A 134 6.34 -11.41 -5.16
CA ASP A 134 7.11 -12.65 -5.24
C ASP A 134 6.49 -13.72 -6.16
N GLN A 135 5.23 -13.53 -6.57
CA GLN A 135 4.50 -14.44 -7.49
C GLN A 135 4.59 -14.01 -8.96
N ASN A 136 5.43 -13.05 -9.30
CA ASN A 136 5.60 -12.61 -10.68
C ASN A 136 6.46 -13.60 -11.47
N PHE A 137 5.89 -14.18 -12.53
CA PHE A 137 6.54 -15.16 -13.42
C PHE A 137 7.11 -14.54 -14.70
N ILE A 138 7.05 -13.22 -14.88
CA ILE A 138 7.48 -12.57 -16.11
C ILE A 138 8.97 -12.30 -16.05
N ASP A 139 9.73 -12.91 -16.97
CA ASP A 139 11.17 -12.72 -17.10
C ASP A 139 11.56 -11.24 -17.23
N GLY A 140 12.60 -10.84 -16.50
CA GLY A 140 13.12 -9.48 -16.52
C GLY A 140 12.28 -8.45 -15.78
N ARG A 141 11.20 -8.88 -15.11
CA ARG A 141 10.32 -8.00 -14.30
C ARG A 141 10.32 -8.34 -12.82
N THR A 142 11.41 -8.94 -12.34
CA THR A 142 11.59 -9.28 -10.92
C THR A 142 11.80 -8.03 -10.09
N PHE A 143 11.28 -8.02 -8.86
CA PHE A 143 11.58 -6.99 -7.89
C PHE A 143 13.03 -7.14 -7.40
N LEU A 144 13.87 -6.17 -7.71
CA LEU A 144 15.25 -6.10 -7.26
C LEU A 144 15.38 -4.92 -6.28
N PRO A 145 15.39 -5.17 -4.97
CA PRO A 145 15.51 -4.12 -3.98
C PRO A 145 16.85 -3.42 -4.07
N ASN A 146 16.83 -2.09 -4.04
CA ASN A 146 18.01 -1.22 -4.07
C ASN A 146 17.99 -0.15 -2.98
N VAL A 147 16.90 -0.07 -2.22
CA VAL A 147 16.77 0.78 -1.03
C VAL A 147 16.31 -0.10 0.12
N PHE A 148 17.08 -0.11 1.21
CA PHE A 148 16.80 -0.89 2.41
C PHE A 148 16.57 0.06 3.57
N ILE A 149 15.50 -0.18 4.33
CA ILE A 149 15.12 0.64 5.49
C ILE A 149 15.13 -0.26 6.72
N ASN A 150 16.05 0.00 7.64
CA ASN A 150 16.08 -0.75 8.91
C ASN A 150 14.77 -0.49 9.68
N ILE A 151 14.01 -1.56 9.90
CA ILE A 151 12.73 -1.59 10.62
C ILE A 151 12.77 -2.51 11.84
N GLU A 152 13.95 -2.91 12.32
CA GLU A 152 14.13 -3.84 13.43
C GLU A 152 13.27 -3.46 14.65
N LYS A 153 13.25 -2.19 15.00
CA LYS A 153 12.46 -1.66 16.12
C LYS A 153 10.94 -1.65 15.88
N TYR A 154 10.51 -1.86 14.64
CA TYR A 154 9.10 -1.71 14.22
C TYR A 154 8.47 -2.99 13.71
N ILE A 155 9.23 -4.09 13.61
CA ILE A 155 8.75 -5.33 13.01
C ILE A 155 7.58 -5.94 13.79
N ASP A 156 7.67 -5.97 15.12
CA ASP A 156 6.60 -6.53 15.95
C ASP A 156 5.34 -5.66 15.87
N GLN A 157 5.48 -4.33 15.84
CA GLN A 157 4.33 -3.44 15.65
C GLN A 157 3.72 -3.60 14.26
N LYS A 158 4.53 -3.74 13.20
CA LYS A 158 4.05 -4.06 11.85
C LYS A 158 3.21 -5.34 11.83
N ILE A 159 3.66 -6.39 12.53
CA ILE A 159 2.93 -7.67 12.63
C ILE A 159 1.63 -7.49 13.40
N ASN A 160 1.66 -6.78 14.52
CA ASN A 160 0.46 -6.48 15.31
C ASN A 160 -0.60 -5.75 14.46
N VAL A 161 -0.17 -4.80 13.64
CA VAL A 161 -1.08 -4.10 12.69
C VAL A 161 -1.60 -5.05 11.63
N MET A 162 -0.77 -5.95 11.07
CA MET A 162 -1.24 -6.95 10.11
C MET A 162 -2.27 -7.89 10.72
N ASN A 163 -2.15 -8.23 12.00
CA ASN A 163 -3.10 -9.08 12.72
C ASN A 163 -4.50 -8.44 12.91
N ILE A 164 -4.67 -7.16 12.61
CA ILE A 164 -5.98 -6.51 12.57
C ILE A 164 -6.79 -7.02 11.38
N TYR A 165 -6.16 -7.20 10.22
CA TYR A 165 -6.79 -7.71 9.00
C TYR A 165 -6.93 -9.23 9.05
N LYS A 166 -7.97 -9.72 9.72
CA LYS A 166 -8.16 -11.16 9.97
C LYS A 166 -8.29 -12.00 8.70
N SER A 167 -8.85 -11.44 7.62
CA SER A 167 -8.97 -12.11 6.32
C SER A 167 -7.66 -12.16 5.53
N GLU A 168 -6.66 -11.33 5.90
CA GLU A 168 -5.43 -11.16 5.13
C GLU A 168 -4.22 -11.90 5.73
N ILE A 169 -4.34 -12.42 6.94
CA ILE A 169 -3.26 -13.10 7.65
C ILE A 169 -3.67 -14.54 7.98
N GLY A 170 -2.71 -15.44 8.07
CA GLY A 170 -2.96 -16.84 8.40
C GLY A 170 -1.77 -17.50 9.08
N ILE A 171 -1.96 -18.76 9.46
CA ILE A 171 -0.92 -19.60 10.08
C ILE A 171 0.01 -20.13 8.97
N HIS A 172 1.32 -20.18 9.23
CA HIS A 172 2.29 -20.81 8.32
C HIS A 172 1.84 -22.27 7.96
N PRO A 173 1.85 -22.64 6.66
CA PRO A 173 2.59 -22.07 5.54
C PRO A 173 1.86 -20.95 4.75
N PHE A 174 0.81 -20.35 5.28
CA PHE A 174 0.18 -19.23 4.61
C PHE A 174 1.20 -18.12 4.33
N PRO A 175 1.29 -17.59 3.10
CA PRO A 175 2.39 -16.70 2.69
C PRO A 175 2.44 -15.39 3.46
N ARG A 176 1.30 -14.89 3.98
CA ARG A 176 1.22 -13.69 4.83
C ARG A 176 1.16 -14.03 6.31
N SER A 177 1.77 -15.14 6.72
CA SER A 177 1.92 -15.49 8.12
C SER A 177 2.95 -14.61 8.83
N GLU A 178 2.84 -14.48 10.15
CA GLU A 178 3.84 -13.78 10.97
C GLU A 178 5.26 -14.29 10.71
N LYS A 179 5.43 -15.61 10.60
CA LYS A 179 6.72 -16.24 10.30
C LYS A 179 7.28 -15.79 8.95
N ALA A 180 6.45 -15.71 7.91
CA ALA A 180 6.88 -15.28 6.59
C ALA A 180 7.22 -13.78 6.56
N ILE A 181 6.44 -12.93 7.24
CA ILE A 181 6.70 -11.50 7.36
C ILE A 181 8.05 -11.27 8.08
N LYS A 182 8.32 -11.99 9.18
CA LYS A 182 9.62 -11.92 9.89
C LYS A 182 10.77 -12.40 9.01
N ALA A 183 10.61 -13.52 8.31
CA ALA A 183 11.64 -14.07 7.44
C ALA A 183 12.02 -13.06 6.32
N LEU A 184 11.03 -12.44 5.67
CA LEU A 184 11.28 -11.43 4.66
C LEU A 184 12.02 -10.22 5.24
N SER A 185 11.68 -9.77 6.44
CA SER A 185 12.34 -8.62 7.08
C SER A 185 13.79 -8.87 7.47
N VAL A 186 14.18 -10.13 7.66
CA VAL A 186 15.60 -10.53 7.87
C VAL A 186 16.35 -10.63 6.54
N LEU A 187 15.65 -11.00 5.47
CA LEU A 187 16.24 -11.13 4.14
C LEU A 187 16.44 -9.77 3.46
N ARG A 188 15.70 -8.77 3.86
CA ARG A 188 15.67 -7.41 3.29
C ARG A 188 16.21 -6.39 4.28
#